data_17fb2a9337782b106d8793270ab8c88d
#
_entry.id   17fb2a9337782b106d8793270ab8c88d
#
_cell.length_a   1.000
_cell.length_b   1.000
_cell.length_c   1.000
_cell.angle_alpha   90.00
_cell.angle_beta   90.00
_cell.angle_gamma   90.00
#
_symmetry.space_group_name_H-M   'P 1'
#
loop_
_entity.id
_entity.type
_entity.pdbx_description
1 polymer ?
#
loop_
_entity_poly.entity_id
_entity_poly.type
_entity_poly.pdbx_seq_one_letter_code
_entity_poly.pdbx_strand_id
1 'polypeptide(L)'
;MISIIRNINLKNEVLAGITVALALVPEVIAFAFVAGIDPLIGLHASVIIGLCAAIFGGRPGMISGAAGSVAVVFVALVARHGVEYLFATVVLMGLIQILTGVFKLGKFARMIPYPVILGFVNGLAIVIFLAQLNQFKVDGKLMQGTQLYVMIALVLLTMAIVHFLPKFTKAIPASLVGIVVTTGLAMWLNKIGIHMPNVKEFAKGGISGGLPQFHIPNLPINLETLEIIVPFAVTAALVGLIESLLTLSLVDDLTDTRGQGNRECIGQGIGNLLNGFMGGTGGCAMIGQSIVNITSNGRGRLSGIATALSLLSFVLFGSKIIEIIPLAALVGVMFMVVIETFAWDSLKLGKKVPTKDIIIILIVAVITVLHDLALAVIIGVIISALIFAWEKGKRISARIEIREDGAKIYRLDGPLFFGSAVSFKEIFTPKEDPKEVYIDFANSHISDHSAIEAINAITEKYSELGKKINLKHLSPDCLVLLKNAEEIIEVNVFEDPKYHVADDSLA
;
A
#
# COMPACT_ATOMS: atom_id res chain seq x y z
N MET A 1 19.47 18.42 12.35
CA MET A 1 19.34 17.14 13.07
C MET A 1 19.36 17.32 14.61
N ILE A 2 20.20 18.15 15.18
CA ILE A 2 20.32 18.37 16.66
C ILE A 2 19.14 19.15 17.26
N SER A 3 18.47 20.02 16.51
CA SER A 3 17.32 20.81 17.00
C SER A 3 16.03 20.00 17.18
N ILE A 4 15.87 18.89 16.46
CA ILE A 4 14.68 18.00 16.56
C ILE A 4 14.72 17.16 17.84
N ILE A 5 15.90 16.86 18.35
CA ILE A 5 16.09 16.03 19.55
C ILE A 5 15.68 16.79 20.83
N ARG A 6 15.63 18.11 20.79
CA ARG A 6 15.48 18.95 22.00
C ARG A 6 14.07 18.95 22.63
N ASN A 7 13.03 18.43 21.92
CA ASN A 7 11.63 18.40 22.40
C ASN A 7 11.03 16.99 22.49
N ILE A 8 11.82 15.91 22.33
CA ILE A 8 11.31 14.55 22.43
C ILE A 8 11.23 14.16 23.91
N ASN A 9 10.02 13.93 24.40
CA ASN A 9 9.82 13.40 25.74
C ASN A 9 10.14 11.90 25.74
N LEU A 10 11.35 11.53 26.19
CA LEU A 10 11.84 10.15 26.24
C LEU A 10 10.85 9.19 26.91
N LYS A 11 10.20 9.66 27.97
CA LYS A 11 9.19 8.86 28.71
C LYS A 11 8.02 8.51 27.80
N ASN A 12 7.51 9.48 27.03
CA ASN A 12 6.36 9.25 26.15
C ASN A 12 6.75 8.32 25.00
N GLU A 13 7.93 8.46 24.42
CA GLU A 13 8.43 7.59 23.34
C GLU A 13 8.54 6.13 23.81
N VAL A 14 9.11 5.90 24.99
CA VAL A 14 9.26 4.54 25.52
C VAL A 14 7.91 3.94 25.89
N LEU A 15 7.02 4.70 26.55
CA LEU A 15 5.69 4.22 26.90
C LEU A 15 4.83 3.91 25.66
N ALA A 16 4.89 4.77 24.65
CA ALA A 16 4.22 4.52 23.38
C ALA A 16 4.75 3.23 22.74
N GLY A 17 6.07 3.04 22.68
CA GLY A 17 6.68 1.83 22.16
C GLY A 17 6.27 0.56 22.88
N ILE A 18 6.23 0.58 24.22
CA ILE A 18 5.75 -0.56 25.02
C ILE A 18 4.27 -0.86 24.72
N THR A 19 3.43 0.18 24.65
CA THR A 19 2.00 0.04 24.34
C THR A 19 1.80 -0.62 22.97
N VAL A 20 2.55 -0.18 21.97
CA VAL A 20 2.51 -0.76 20.63
C VAL A 20 3.00 -2.21 20.65
N ALA A 21 4.11 -2.52 21.35
CA ALA A 21 4.62 -3.88 21.41
C ALA A 21 3.61 -4.85 22.02
N LEU A 22 2.87 -4.44 23.05
CA LEU A 22 1.81 -5.24 23.65
C LEU A 22 0.63 -5.51 22.70
N ALA A 23 0.29 -4.54 21.86
CA ALA A 23 -0.75 -4.71 20.85
C ALA A 23 -0.27 -5.58 19.67
N LEU A 24 1.03 -5.49 19.32
CA LEU A 24 1.63 -6.15 18.17
C LEU A 24 1.78 -7.68 18.36
N VAL A 25 2.10 -8.15 19.59
CA VAL A 25 2.30 -9.58 19.84
C VAL A 25 1.17 -10.46 19.32
N PRO A 26 -0.11 -10.25 19.67
CA PRO A 26 -1.19 -11.11 19.22
C PRO A 26 -1.44 -11.05 17.71
N GLU A 27 -1.27 -9.87 17.12
CA GLU A 27 -1.46 -9.69 15.67
C GLU A 27 -0.40 -10.43 14.87
N VAL A 28 0.85 -10.33 15.27
CA VAL A 28 1.97 -11.01 14.60
C VAL A 28 1.82 -12.53 14.71
N ILE A 29 1.40 -13.05 15.86
CA ILE A 29 1.12 -14.47 16.02
C ILE A 29 0.00 -14.91 15.07
N ALA A 30 -1.08 -14.13 15.00
CA ALA A 30 -2.19 -14.43 14.12
C ALA A 30 -1.79 -14.36 12.62
N PHE A 31 -0.92 -13.42 12.23
CA PHE A 31 -0.39 -13.35 10.86
C PHE A 31 0.55 -14.52 10.54
N ALA A 32 1.35 -14.98 11.51
CA ALA A 32 2.14 -16.20 11.35
C ALA A 32 1.23 -17.42 11.10
N PHE A 33 0.10 -17.52 11.79
CA PHE A 33 -0.89 -18.57 11.54
C PHE A 33 -1.51 -18.48 10.15
N VAL A 34 -1.80 -17.27 9.66
CA VAL A 34 -2.29 -17.07 8.27
C VAL A 34 -1.27 -17.59 7.28
N ALA A 35 0.01 -17.27 7.45
CA ALA A 35 1.09 -17.73 6.57
C ALA A 35 1.42 -19.22 6.74
N GLY A 36 0.89 -19.90 7.76
CA GLY A 36 1.19 -21.31 8.07
C GLY A 36 2.59 -21.54 8.62
N ILE A 37 3.17 -20.54 9.30
CA ILE A 37 4.52 -20.55 9.87
C ILE A 37 4.49 -20.52 11.40
N ASP A 38 5.63 -20.87 12.02
CA ASP A 38 5.79 -20.78 13.47
C ASP A 38 5.63 -19.31 13.93
N PRO A 39 4.86 -19.05 15.00
CA PRO A 39 4.69 -17.70 15.56
C PRO A 39 6.00 -17.00 15.90
N LEU A 40 7.03 -17.74 16.32
CA LEU A 40 8.34 -17.20 16.66
C LEU A 40 9.02 -16.53 15.43
N ILE A 41 8.84 -17.11 14.25
CA ILE A 41 9.32 -16.55 12.96
C ILE A 41 8.72 -15.15 12.76
N GLY A 42 7.41 -14.99 12.96
CA GLY A 42 6.72 -13.71 12.85
C GLY A 42 7.16 -12.69 13.90
N LEU A 43 7.32 -13.12 15.15
CA LEU A 43 7.77 -12.26 16.24
C LEU A 43 9.20 -11.76 16.01
N HIS A 44 10.14 -12.62 15.64
CA HIS A 44 11.50 -12.23 15.28
C HIS A 44 11.53 -11.29 14.08
N ALA A 45 10.71 -11.56 13.05
CA ALA A 45 10.57 -10.69 11.90
C ALA A 45 10.16 -9.27 12.30
N SER A 46 9.18 -9.15 13.20
CA SER A 46 8.71 -7.86 13.68
C SER A 46 9.78 -7.09 14.48
N VAL A 47 10.63 -7.79 15.24
CA VAL A 47 11.77 -7.17 15.94
C VAL A 47 12.77 -6.61 14.92
N ILE A 48 13.18 -7.41 13.93
CA ILE A 48 14.24 -7.06 12.98
C ILE A 48 13.75 -5.93 12.05
N ILE A 49 12.58 -6.13 11.43
CA ILE A 49 12.01 -5.15 10.48
C ILE A 49 11.69 -3.85 11.22
N GLY A 50 11.06 -3.93 12.40
CA GLY A 50 10.71 -2.77 13.22
C GLY A 50 11.95 -1.97 13.63
N LEU A 51 13.02 -2.63 14.05
CA LEU A 51 14.28 -1.98 14.41
C LEU A 51 14.94 -1.31 13.20
N CYS A 52 15.04 -2.03 12.07
CA CYS A 52 15.64 -1.50 10.85
C CYS A 52 14.84 -0.31 10.28
N ALA A 53 13.52 -0.42 10.21
CA ALA A 53 12.66 0.66 9.75
C ALA A 53 12.74 1.89 10.67
N ALA A 54 12.78 1.71 11.99
CA ALA A 54 12.93 2.81 12.94
C ALA A 54 14.28 3.54 12.77
N ILE A 55 15.37 2.83 12.45
CA ILE A 55 16.71 3.41 12.29
C ILE A 55 16.90 4.01 10.90
N PHE A 56 16.63 3.22 9.85
CA PHE A 56 16.96 3.54 8.46
C PHE A 56 15.80 4.18 7.70
N GLY A 57 14.55 3.90 8.10
CA GLY A 57 13.33 4.35 7.43
C GLY A 57 13.20 5.87 7.28
N GLY A 58 12.33 6.26 6.39
CA GLY A 58 12.09 7.66 6.01
C GLY A 58 11.07 8.40 6.90
N ARG A 59 10.35 7.67 7.79
CA ARG A 59 9.27 8.26 8.58
C ARG A 59 9.41 7.94 10.08
N PRO A 60 9.89 8.88 10.91
CA PRO A 60 9.86 8.75 12.37
C PRO A 60 8.43 8.61 12.90
N GLY A 61 8.25 7.82 13.93
CA GLY A 61 6.94 7.54 14.54
C GLY A 61 6.10 6.47 13.84
N MET A 62 6.50 6.03 12.66
CA MET A 62 5.88 4.90 11.97
C MET A 62 6.38 3.56 12.54
N ILE A 63 5.50 2.59 12.64
CA ILE A 63 5.80 1.24 13.16
C ILE A 63 5.74 0.23 12.03
N SER A 64 6.76 -0.63 11.97
CA SER A 64 6.86 -1.71 10.98
C SER A 64 7.05 -3.05 11.68
N GLY A 65 6.60 -4.12 11.03
CA GLY A 65 6.72 -5.49 11.53
C GLY A 65 6.20 -6.50 10.52
N ALA A 66 6.08 -7.76 10.92
CA ALA A 66 5.40 -8.78 10.14
C ALA A 66 3.94 -8.38 9.94
N ALA A 67 3.52 -8.24 8.68
CA ALA A 67 2.22 -7.67 8.33
C ALA A 67 1.31 -8.71 7.67
N GLY A 68 -0.01 -8.59 7.93
CA GLY A 68 -0.99 -9.52 7.40
C GLY A 68 -1.10 -9.53 5.88
N SER A 69 -0.95 -8.37 5.25
CA SER A 69 -0.95 -8.20 3.79
C SER A 69 0.16 -8.99 3.11
N VAL A 70 1.36 -8.97 3.70
CA VAL A 70 2.52 -9.72 3.20
C VAL A 70 2.41 -11.20 3.56
N ALA A 71 1.90 -11.52 4.76
CA ALA A 71 1.69 -12.91 5.20
C ALA A 71 0.77 -13.69 4.25
N VAL A 72 -0.29 -13.07 3.77
CA VAL A 72 -1.23 -13.67 2.81
C VAL A 72 -0.56 -14.07 1.51
N VAL A 73 0.39 -13.28 1.00
CA VAL A 73 1.14 -13.58 -0.23
C VAL A 73 1.91 -14.90 -0.08
N PHE A 74 2.39 -15.21 1.12
CA PHE A 74 3.23 -16.39 1.36
C PHE A 74 2.47 -17.68 1.66
N VAL A 75 1.15 -17.64 1.86
CA VAL A 75 0.35 -18.84 2.19
C VAL A 75 0.57 -19.98 1.18
N ALA A 76 0.43 -19.68 -0.11
CA ALA A 76 0.59 -20.67 -1.16
C ALA A 76 2.05 -21.15 -1.31
N LEU A 77 3.01 -20.24 -1.13
CA LEU A 77 4.44 -20.56 -1.20
C LEU A 77 4.83 -21.53 -0.08
N VAL A 78 4.48 -21.21 1.16
CA VAL A 78 4.81 -22.05 2.33
C VAL A 78 4.13 -23.41 2.25
N ALA A 79 2.85 -23.43 1.85
CA ALA A 79 2.09 -24.69 1.73
C ALA A 79 2.65 -25.64 0.68
N ARG A 80 3.24 -25.12 -0.42
CA ARG A 80 3.75 -25.95 -1.53
C ARG A 80 5.24 -26.26 -1.43
N HIS A 81 6.04 -25.30 -0.97
CA HIS A 81 7.50 -25.35 -1.06
C HIS A 81 8.20 -25.26 0.32
N GLY A 82 7.45 -24.91 1.38
CA GLY A 82 7.99 -24.82 2.74
C GLY A 82 8.66 -23.48 3.08
N VAL A 83 9.18 -23.40 4.30
CA VAL A 83 9.67 -22.15 4.90
C VAL A 83 11.02 -21.68 4.34
N GLU A 84 11.85 -22.57 3.80
CA GLU A 84 13.13 -22.18 3.19
C GLU A 84 12.92 -21.29 1.96
N TYR A 85 11.91 -21.62 1.13
CA TYR A 85 11.51 -20.78 -0.01
C TYR A 85 10.98 -19.44 0.45
N LEU A 86 10.26 -19.38 1.58
CA LEU A 86 9.82 -18.13 2.19
C LEU A 86 11.02 -17.24 2.53
N PHE A 87 12.04 -17.77 3.22
CA PHE A 87 13.20 -16.99 3.63
C PHE A 87 13.94 -16.40 2.44
N ALA A 88 14.20 -17.21 1.42
CA ALA A 88 14.84 -16.75 0.18
C ALA A 88 13.99 -15.69 -0.54
N THR A 89 12.67 -15.88 -0.56
CA THR A 89 11.72 -14.89 -1.13
C THR A 89 11.78 -13.56 -0.38
N VAL A 90 11.89 -13.58 0.94
CA VAL A 90 12.00 -12.37 1.77
C VAL A 90 13.33 -11.63 1.54
N VAL A 91 14.45 -12.38 1.35
CA VAL A 91 15.74 -11.78 0.95
C VAL A 91 15.57 -11.04 -0.38
N LEU A 92 14.97 -11.67 -1.38
CA LEU A 92 14.75 -11.06 -2.70
C LEU A 92 13.77 -9.89 -2.64
N MET A 93 12.70 -10.01 -1.85
CA MET A 93 11.75 -8.91 -1.54
C MET A 93 12.49 -7.68 -1.01
N GLY A 94 13.36 -7.88 -0.01
CA GLY A 94 14.15 -6.80 0.58
C GLY A 94 15.07 -6.11 -0.44
N LEU A 95 15.72 -6.89 -1.32
CA LEU A 95 16.55 -6.35 -2.39
C LEU A 95 15.74 -5.52 -3.38
N ILE A 96 14.57 -5.99 -3.81
CA ILE A 96 13.66 -5.25 -4.71
C ILE A 96 13.24 -3.93 -4.07
N GLN A 97 12.92 -3.92 -2.78
CA GLN A 97 12.51 -2.72 -2.04
C GLN A 97 13.66 -1.71 -1.93
N ILE A 98 14.91 -2.17 -1.68
CA ILE A 98 16.10 -1.29 -1.67
C ILE A 98 16.28 -0.67 -3.06
N LEU A 99 16.23 -1.46 -4.12
CA LEU A 99 16.38 -0.98 -5.49
C LEU A 99 15.29 0.05 -5.84
N THR A 100 14.04 -0.20 -5.45
CA THR A 100 12.93 0.75 -5.61
C THR A 100 13.24 2.11 -4.95
N GLY A 101 13.80 2.11 -3.75
CA GLY A 101 14.21 3.33 -3.06
C GLY A 101 15.40 4.04 -3.73
N VAL A 102 16.43 3.29 -4.14
CA VAL A 102 17.63 3.81 -4.82
C VAL A 102 17.27 4.46 -6.18
N PHE A 103 16.40 3.81 -6.96
CA PHE A 103 15.91 4.36 -8.23
C PHE A 103 14.83 5.43 -8.05
N LYS A 104 14.55 5.86 -6.81
CA LYS A 104 13.57 6.91 -6.48
C LYS A 104 12.15 6.61 -6.99
N LEU A 105 11.78 5.33 -7.04
CA LEU A 105 10.45 4.89 -7.50
C LEU A 105 9.38 5.04 -6.41
N GLY A 106 9.73 5.37 -5.18
CA GLY A 106 8.79 5.63 -4.09
C GLY A 106 7.77 6.74 -4.39
N LYS A 107 8.10 7.65 -5.32
CA LYS A 107 7.16 8.68 -5.81
C LYS A 107 5.94 8.10 -6.53
N PHE A 108 6.04 6.93 -7.15
CA PHE A 108 4.92 6.30 -7.86
C PHE A 108 3.79 5.84 -6.95
N ALA A 109 4.04 5.65 -5.66
CA ALA A 109 2.96 5.36 -4.70
C ALA A 109 1.90 6.48 -4.64
N ARG A 110 2.29 7.73 -4.89
CA ARG A 110 1.37 8.88 -4.96
C ARG A 110 0.46 8.83 -6.19
N MET A 111 0.79 8.00 -7.17
CA MET A 111 -0.01 7.82 -8.39
C MET A 111 -1.11 6.77 -8.22
N ILE A 112 -1.15 6.08 -7.07
CA ILE A 112 -2.20 5.09 -6.81
C ILE A 112 -3.51 5.83 -6.51
N PRO A 113 -4.55 5.67 -7.35
CA PRO A 113 -5.81 6.36 -7.15
C PRO A 113 -6.55 5.86 -5.91
N TYR A 114 -7.22 6.77 -5.22
CA TYR A 114 -7.94 6.44 -3.98
C TYR A 114 -8.95 5.27 -4.10
N PRO A 115 -9.73 5.12 -5.21
CA PRO A 115 -10.59 3.95 -5.40
C PRO A 115 -9.83 2.61 -5.41
N VAL A 116 -8.60 2.59 -5.95
CA VAL A 116 -7.75 1.38 -5.94
C VAL A 116 -7.35 1.01 -4.52
N ILE A 117 -6.99 2.02 -3.70
CA ILE A 117 -6.64 1.83 -2.29
C ILE A 117 -7.83 1.25 -1.52
N LEU A 118 -9.04 1.81 -1.69
CA LEU A 118 -10.25 1.31 -1.05
C LEU A 118 -10.57 -0.14 -1.46
N GLY A 119 -10.44 -0.45 -2.74
CA GLY A 119 -10.64 -1.82 -3.25
C GLY A 119 -9.64 -2.81 -2.68
N PHE A 120 -8.36 -2.42 -2.62
CA PHE A 120 -7.28 -3.21 -2.03
C PHE A 120 -7.52 -3.50 -0.53
N VAL A 121 -7.83 -2.46 0.26
CA VAL A 121 -8.05 -2.58 1.71
C VAL A 121 -9.27 -3.46 2.01
N ASN A 122 -10.35 -3.30 1.26
CA ASN A 122 -11.54 -4.15 1.40
C ASN A 122 -11.26 -5.62 1.03
N GLY A 123 -10.56 -5.83 -0.08
CA GLY A 123 -10.13 -7.16 -0.49
C GLY A 123 -9.24 -7.83 0.54
N LEU A 124 -8.25 -7.09 1.07
CA LEU A 124 -7.35 -7.55 2.14
C LEU A 124 -8.13 -7.97 3.40
N ALA A 125 -9.09 -7.13 3.85
CA ALA A 125 -9.92 -7.45 5.01
C ALA A 125 -10.70 -8.76 4.79
N ILE A 126 -11.27 -8.97 3.60
CA ILE A 126 -11.98 -10.22 3.26
C ILE A 126 -11.02 -11.41 3.27
N VAL A 127 -9.82 -11.29 2.71
CA VAL A 127 -8.83 -12.38 2.68
C VAL A 127 -8.39 -12.74 4.10
N ILE A 128 -8.10 -11.76 4.96
CA ILE A 128 -7.76 -11.99 6.37
C ILE A 128 -8.91 -12.69 7.09
N PHE A 129 -10.16 -12.25 6.87
CA PHE A 129 -11.35 -12.91 7.44
C PHE A 129 -11.43 -14.38 7.04
N LEU A 130 -11.32 -14.69 5.75
CA LEU A 130 -11.38 -16.06 5.24
C LEU A 130 -10.25 -16.93 5.81
N ALA A 131 -9.05 -16.36 5.96
CA ALA A 131 -7.92 -17.08 6.56
C ALA A 131 -8.19 -17.46 8.02
N GLN A 132 -8.88 -16.60 8.81
CA GLN A 132 -9.25 -16.91 10.19
C GLN A 132 -10.26 -18.05 10.31
N LEU A 133 -11.09 -18.31 9.29
CA LEU A 133 -12.03 -19.43 9.32
C LEU A 133 -11.33 -20.80 9.38
N ASN A 134 -10.08 -20.89 8.94
CA ASN A 134 -9.31 -22.12 9.07
C ASN A 134 -8.99 -22.48 10.54
N GLN A 135 -8.99 -21.51 11.45
CA GLN A 135 -8.76 -21.76 12.89
C GLN A 135 -9.94 -22.47 13.58
N PHE A 136 -11.10 -22.57 12.92
CA PHE A 136 -12.25 -23.35 13.38
C PHE A 136 -12.18 -24.80 12.92
N LYS A 137 -11.06 -25.22 12.31
CA LYS A 137 -10.84 -26.60 11.85
C LYS A 137 -9.80 -27.29 12.73
N VAL A 138 -10.05 -28.54 13.06
CA VAL A 138 -9.11 -29.48 13.69
C VAL A 138 -8.92 -30.65 12.71
N ASP A 139 -7.69 -30.99 12.39
CA ASP A 139 -7.34 -32.03 11.41
C ASP A 139 -8.07 -31.86 10.05
N GLY A 140 -8.23 -30.63 9.60
CA GLY A 140 -8.87 -30.28 8.33
C GLY A 140 -10.41 -30.34 8.34
N LYS A 141 -11.04 -30.74 9.44
CA LYS A 141 -12.50 -30.79 9.60
C LYS A 141 -12.98 -29.68 10.53
N LEU A 142 -14.15 -29.11 10.23
CA LEU A 142 -14.77 -28.11 11.11
C LEU A 142 -15.00 -28.72 12.50
N MET A 143 -14.64 -27.96 13.55
CA MET A 143 -14.98 -28.32 14.94
C MET A 143 -16.46 -28.61 15.06
N GLN A 144 -16.85 -29.59 15.88
CA GLN A 144 -18.25 -29.99 16.05
C GLN A 144 -18.68 -29.96 17.52
N GLY A 145 -19.97 -29.84 17.73
CA GLY A 145 -20.58 -29.90 19.06
C GLY A 145 -20.17 -28.77 19.98
N THR A 146 -19.99 -29.07 21.27
CA THR A 146 -19.72 -28.10 22.37
C THR A 146 -18.45 -27.30 22.08
N GLN A 147 -17.41 -27.92 21.52
CA GLN A 147 -16.14 -27.25 21.24
C GLN A 147 -16.31 -26.07 20.27
N LEU A 148 -17.09 -26.23 19.20
CA LEU A 148 -17.36 -25.14 18.24
C LEU A 148 -18.12 -23.99 18.90
N TYR A 149 -19.18 -24.31 19.69
CA TYR A 149 -19.95 -23.26 20.36
C TYR A 149 -19.11 -22.48 21.37
N VAL A 150 -18.26 -23.16 22.12
CA VAL A 150 -17.34 -22.52 23.08
C VAL A 150 -16.31 -21.69 22.33
N MET A 151 -15.72 -22.18 21.24
CA MET A 151 -14.80 -21.41 20.39
C MET A 151 -15.46 -20.11 19.91
N ILE A 152 -16.67 -20.17 19.38
CA ILE A 152 -17.42 -18.98 18.91
C ILE A 152 -17.72 -18.04 20.09
N ALA A 153 -18.13 -18.56 21.24
CA ALA A 153 -18.41 -17.73 22.43
C ALA A 153 -17.17 -16.98 22.91
N LEU A 154 -16.00 -17.64 22.95
CA LEU A 154 -14.73 -17.02 23.31
C LEU A 154 -14.26 -15.97 22.29
N VAL A 155 -14.45 -16.23 21.00
CA VAL A 155 -14.18 -15.26 19.92
C VAL A 155 -15.05 -14.01 20.11
N LEU A 156 -16.38 -14.19 20.29
CA LEU A 156 -17.31 -13.09 20.50
C LEU A 156 -17.02 -12.32 21.79
N LEU A 157 -16.63 -13.01 22.86
CA LEU A 157 -16.21 -12.38 24.11
C LEU A 157 -14.97 -11.49 23.89
N THR A 158 -13.95 -12.01 23.20
CA THR A 158 -12.76 -11.22 22.87
C THR A 158 -13.12 -9.99 22.03
N MET A 159 -13.92 -10.16 20.98
CA MET A 159 -14.40 -9.06 20.16
C MET A 159 -15.17 -8.02 20.98
N ALA A 160 -16.06 -8.46 21.89
CA ALA A 160 -16.81 -7.57 22.75
C ALA A 160 -15.88 -6.75 23.67
N ILE A 161 -14.89 -7.40 24.30
CA ILE A 161 -13.91 -6.70 25.14
C ILE A 161 -13.13 -5.67 24.30
N VAL A 162 -12.60 -6.07 23.14
CA VAL A 162 -11.81 -5.18 22.28
C VAL A 162 -12.64 -3.99 21.79
N HIS A 163 -13.93 -4.21 21.49
CA HIS A 163 -14.83 -3.15 21.02
C HIS A 163 -15.28 -2.19 22.12
N PHE A 164 -15.66 -2.72 23.29
CA PHE A 164 -16.28 -1.90 24.33
C PHE A 164 -15.27 -1.28 25.32
N LEU A 165 -14.16 -1.95 25.63
CA LEU A 165 -13.19 -1.46 26.60
C LEU A 165 -12.65 -0.06 26.29
N PRO A 166 -12.33 0.31 25.04
CA PRO A 166 -11.83 1.66 24.74
C PRO A 166 -12.82 2.79 25.04
N LYS A 167 -14.11 2.46 25.20
CA LYS A 167 -15.15 3.44 25.61
C LYS A 167 -15.07 3.76 27.10
N PHE A 168 -14.51 2.85 27.92
CA PHE A 168 -14.39 3.02 29.37
C PHE A 168 -12.97 3.45 29.77
N THR A 169 -11.94 2.91 29.15
CA THR A 169 -10.55 3.24 29.44
C THR A 169 -9.65 3.11 28.20
N LYS A 170 -8.73 4.05 28.05
CA LYS A 170 -7.67 4.03 27.04
C LYS A 170 -6.29 3.75 27.65
N ALA A 171 -6.24 3.46 28.98
CA ALA A 171 -4.98 3.27 29.70
C ALA A 171 -4.29 1.94 29.38
N ILE A 172 -5.07 0.93 28.93
CA ILE A 172 -4.55 -0.42 28.63
C ILE A 172 -5.03 -0.81 27.23
N PRO A 173 -4.16 -1.42 26.38
CA PRO A 173 -4.56 -1.94 25.08
C PRO A 173 -5.72 -2.94 25.20
N ALA A 174 -6.82 -2.70 24.50
CA ALA A 174 -8.03 -3.51 24.62
C ALA A 174 -7.81 -4.95 24.15
N SER A 175 -6.99 -5.16 23.12
CA SER A 175 -6.58 -6.48 22.63
C SER A 175 -5.88 -7.31 23.72
N LEU A 176 -5.00 -6.67 24.50
CA LEU A 176 -4.31 -7.33 25.61
C LEU A 176 -5.31 -7.82 26.69
N VAL A 177 -6.24 -6.96 27.09
CA VAL A 177 -7.27 -7.33 28.08
C VAL A 177 -8.16 -8.46 27.55
N GLY A 178 -8.58 -8.37 26.29
CA GLY A 178 -9.35 -9.42 25.61
C GLY A 178 -8.63 -10.77 25.66
N ILE A 179 -7.34 -10.79 25.36
CA ILE A 179 -6.52 -12.01 25.40
C ILE A 179 -6.39 -12.55 26.82
N VAL A 180 -6.06 -11.72 27.79
CA VAL A 180 -5.88 -12.16 29.19
C VAL A 180 -7.16 -12.76 29.73
N VAL A 181 -8.30 -12.10 29.57
CA VAL A 181 -9.61 -12.58 30.02
C VAL A 181 -9.98 -13.88 29.32
N THR A 182 -9.86 -13.95 28.02
CA THR A 182 -10.20 -15.15 27.23
C THR A 182 -9.25 -16.31 27.57
N THR A 183 -7.96 -16.04 27.82
CA THR A 183 -6.99 -17.06 28.24
C THR A 183 -7.34 -17.61 29.60
N GLY A 184 -7.67 -16.76 30.56
CA GLY A 184 -8.11 -17.20 31.91
C GLY A 184 -9.35 -18.09 31.83
N LEU A 185 -10.33 -17.71 31.02
CA LEU A 185 -11.55 -18.50 30.83
C LEU A 185 -11.27 -19.82 30.10
N ALA A 186 -10.43 -19.83 29.08
CA ALA A 186 -10.05 -21.05 28.36
C ALA A 186 -9.28 -22.03 29.27
N MET A 187 -8.39 -21.52 30.12
CA MET A 187 -7.72 -22.34 31.13
C MET A 187 -8.72 -22.98 32.15
N TRP A 188 -9.75 -22.24 32.55
CA TRP A 188 -10.81 -22.76 33.38
C TRP A 188 -11.65 -23.82 32.68
N LEU A 189 -12.02 -23.58 31.39
CA LEU A 189 -12.75 -24.55 30.56
C LEU A 189 -11.96 -25.83 30.36
N ASN A 190 -10.65 -25.75 30.14
CA ASN A 190 -9.79 -26.93 30.03
C ASN A 190 -9.81 -27.79 31.31
N LYS A 191 -9.92 -27.18 32.53
CA LYS A 191 -10.02 -27.92 33.79
C LYS A 191 -11.33 -28.69 33.92
N ILE A 192 -12.41 -28.25 33.28
CA ILE A 192 -13.71 -28.93 33.30
C ILE A 192 -13.91 -29.87 32.10
N GLY A 193 -12.83 -30.14 31.36
CA GLY A 193 -12.83 -31.13 30.26
C GLY A 193 -13.19 -30.59 28.87
N ILE A 194 -13.37 -29.27 28.72
CA ILE A 194 -13.61 -28.67 27.40
C ILE A 194 -12.28 -28.12 26.88
N HIS A 195 -11.63 -28.90 26.02
CA HIS A 195 -10.32 -28.54 25.50
C HIS A 195 -10.40 -27.42 24.43
N MET A 196 -9.62 -26.34 24.62
CA MET A 196 -9.47 -25.24 23.68
C MET A 196 -8.05 -25.20 23.14
N PRO A 197 -7.86 -25.26 21.81
CA PRO A 197 -6.54 -25.24 21.19
C PRO A 197 -5.84 -23.92 21.49
N ASN A 198 -4.52 -24.01 21.73
CA ASN A 198 -3.68 -22.88 22.08
C ASN A 198 -2.48 -22.74 21.13
N VAL A 199 -1.71 -21.66 21.29
CA VAL A 199 -0.54 -21.36 20.46
C VAL A 199 0.50 -22.46 20.48
N LYS A 200 0.72 -23.11 21.66
CA LYS A 200 1.69 -24.21 21.81
C LYS A 200 1.36 -25.41 20.92
N GLU A 201 0.09 -25.77 20.84
CA GLU A 201 -0.37 -26.89 20.01
C GLU A 201 -0.18 -26.61 18.53
N PHE A 202 -0.42 -25.37 18.11
CA PHE A 202 -0.15 -24.95 16.73
C PHE A 202 1.34 -24.95 16.40
N ALA A 203 2.19 -24.49 17.32
CA ALA A 203 3.65 -24.39 17.13
C ALA A 203 4.38 -25.75 17.18
N LYS A 204 3.64 -26.89 17.30
CA LYS A 204 4.16 -28.28 17.23
C LYS A 204 5.44 -28.56 18.07
N GLY A 205 5.66 -27.84 19.14
CA GLY A 205 6.87 -28.01 19.98
C GLY A 205 7.06 -26.93 21.02
N GLY A 206 6.20 -25.95 21.04
CA GLY A 206 6.29 -24.78 21.92
C GLY A 206 7.16 -23.67 21.34
N ILE A 207 7.03 -22.48 21.92
CA ILE A 207 7.83 -21.31 21.56
C ILE A 207 9.06 -21.31 22.45
N SER A 208 10.18 -21.84 21.97
CA SER A 208 11.47 -21.72 22.66
C SER A 208 11.95 -20.28 22.52
N GLY A 209 11.72 -19.44 23.56
CA GLY A 209 12.25 -18.08 23.57
C GLY A 209 13.75 -18.08 23.25
N GLY A 210 14.19 -17.29 22.27
CA GLY A 210 15.57 -17.18 21.86
C GLY A 210 15.80 -15.95 21.00
N LEU A 211 17.06 -15.61 20.78
CA LEU A 211 17.43 -14.56 19.84
C LEU A 211 17.27 -15.07 18.39
N PRO A 212 16.92 -14.18 17.44
CA PRO A 212 16.96 -14.55 16.03
C PRO A 212 18.36 -15.02 15.66
N GLN A 213 18.43 -16.15 14.97
CA GLN A 213 19.72 -16.75 14.55
C GLN A 213 19.95 -16.49 13.08
N PHE A 214 21.20 -16.25 12.72
CA PHE A 214 21.56 -16.10 11.32
C PHE A 214 21.33 -17.43 10.59
N HIS A 215 20.56 -17.37 9.52
CA HIS A 215 20.17 -18.53 8.71
C HIS A 215 20.31 -18.20 7.24
N ILE A 216 21.13 -18.94 6.52
CA ILE A 216 21.18 -18.84 5.07
C ILE A 216 20.16 -19.82 4.51
N PRO A 217 19.19 -19.36 3.69
CA PRO A 217 18.18 -20.24 3.10
C PRO A 217 18.85 -21.42 2.37
N ASN A 218 18.51 -22.63 2.78
CA ASN A 218 19.12 -23.85 2.24
C ASN A 218 18.36 -24.31 0.98
N LEU A 219 18.61 -23.64 -0.14
CA LEU A 219 17.98 -23.91 -1.43
C LEU A 219 19.02 -24.01 -2.55
N PRO A 220 18.77 -24.87 -3.57
CA PRO A 220 19.60 -24.89 -4.76
C PRO A 220 19.47 -23.57 -5.53
N ILE A 221 20.61 -22.95 -5.86
CA ILE A 221 20.63 -21.73 -6.67
C ILE A 221 20.54 -22.14 -8.14
N ASN A 222 19.31 -22.38 -8.61
CA ASN A 222 19.01 -22.75 -9.98
C ASN A 222 17.85 -21.91 -10.55
N LEU A 223 17.61 -22.04 -11.85
CA LEU A 223 16.56 -21.28 -12.53
C LEU A 223 15.16 -21.61 -11.99
N GLU A 224 14.92 -22.88 -11.68
CA GLU A 224 13.64 -23.36 -11.13
C GLU A 224 13.31 -22.69 -9.79
N THR A 225 14.29 -22.59 -8.89
CA THR A 225 14.11 -21.85 -7.63
C THR A 225 13.77 -20.38 -7.87
N LEU A 226 14.45 -19.73 -8.83
CA LEU A 226 14.16 -18.35 -9.19
C LEU A 226 12.76 -18.18 -9.77
N GLU A 227 12.32 -19.08 -10.65
CA GLU A 227 10.96 -19.07 -11.22
C GLU A 227 9.89 -19.18 -10.13
N ILE A 228 10.17 -19.92 -9.05
CA ILE A 228 9.25 -20.04 -7.91
C ILE A 228 9.27 -18.77 -7.06
N ILE A 229 10.43 -18.27 -6.63
CA ILE A 229 10.51 -17.20 -5.63
C ILE A 229 10.27 -15.79 -6.20
N VAL A 230 10.65 -15.52 -7.46
CA VAL A 230 10.57 -14.17 -8.04
C VAL A 230 9.14 -13.62 -8.08
N PRO A 231 8.12 -14.34 -8.53
CA PRO A 231 6.74 -13.82 -8.54
C PRO A 231 6.27 -13.43 -7.14
N PHE A 232 6.50 -14.28 -6.14
CA PHE A 232 6.13 -14.00 -4.75
C PHE A 232 6.94 -12.84 -4.16
N ALA A 233 8.23 -12.73 -4.47
CA ALA A 233 9.08 -11.64 -4.00
C ALA A 233 8.66 -10.29 -4.57
N VAL A 234 8.35 -10.23 -5.86
CA VAL A 234 7.84 -9.01 -6.52
C VAL A 234 6.50 -8.60 -5.93
N THR A 235 5.57 -9.57 -5.81
CA THR A 235 4.26 -9.33 -5.20
C THR A 235 4.36 -8.82 -3.78
N ALA A 236 5.14 -9.50 -2.91
CA ALA A 236 5.34 -9.11 -1.53
C ALA A 236 6.03 -7.74 -1.40
N ALA A 237 7.01 -7.46 -2.26
CA ALA A 237 7.69 -6.17 -2.31
C ALA A 237 6.72 -5.03 -2.66
N LEU A 238 5.90 -5.22 -3.68
CA LEU A 238 4.90 -4.22 -4.09
C LEU A 238 3.85 -4.00 -3.01
N VAL A 239 3.24 -5.07 -2.48
CA VAL A 239 2.25 -4.99 -1.39
C VAL A 239 2.83 -4.27 -0.18
N GLY A 240 4.02 -4.69 0.27
CA GLY A 240 4.69 -4.10 1.43
C GLY A 240 5.08 -2.64 1.22
N LEU A 241 5.54 -2.25 0.02
CA LEU A 241 5.84 -0.85 -0.30
C LEU A 241 4.59 0.01 -0.39
N ILE A 242 3.51 -0.48 -1.02
CA ILE A 242 2.24 0.23 -1.10
C ILE A 242 1.73 0.53 0.31
N GLU A 243 1.65 -0.47 1.18
CA GLU A 243 1.19 -0.30 2.56
C GLU A 243 2.09 0.63 3.36
N SER A 244 3.42 0.51 3.21
CA SER A 244 4.38 1.38 3.90
C SER A 244 4.26 2.84 3.47
N LEU A 245 4.08 3.10 2.17
CA LEU A 245 3.96 4.46 1.65
C LEU A 245 2.59 5.09 1.94
N LEU A 246 1.53 4.27 2.00
CA LEU A 246 0.22 4.71 2.49
C LEU A 246 0.26 5.05 3.99
N THR A 247 0.90 4.20 4.79
CA THR A 247 1.11 4.46 6.23
C THR A 247 1.94 5.73 6.44
N LEU A 248 2.98 5.95 5.62
CA LEU A 248 3.77 7.17 5.64
C LEU A 248 2.90 8.40 5.39
N SER A 249 2.07 8.39 4.35
CA SER A 249 1.16 9.49 4.03
C SER A 249 0.17 9.76 5.16
N LEU A 250 -0.40 8.71 5.75
CA LEU A 250 -1.31 8.84 6.89
C LEU A 250 -0.62 9.46 8.12
N VAL A 251 0.61 9.04 8.42
CA VAL A 251 1.39 9.60 9.54
C VAL A 251 1.80 11.04 9.23
N ASP A 252 2.05 11.40 7.97
CA ASP A 252 2.28 12.79 7.54
C ASP A 252 1.06 13.66 7.89
N ASP A 253 -0.13 13.21 7.53
CA ASP A 253 -1.39 13.92 7.79
C ASP A 253 -1.68 14.04 9.30
N LEU A 254 -1.42 12.98 10.09
CA LEU A 254 -1.66 12.99 11.54
C LEU A 254 -0.68 13.87 12.33
N THR A 255 0.46 14.20 11.75
CA THR A 255 1.54 14.91 12.47
C THR A 255 1.88 16.26 11.85
N ASP A 256 1.24 16.66 10.75
CA ASP A 256 1.53 17.86 9.96
C ASP A 256 3.04 17.98 9.61
N THR A 257 3.68 16.83 9.34
CA THR A 257 5.10 16.76 8.97
C THR A 257 5.27 15.83 7.77
N ARG A 258 6.37 15.94 7.04
CA ARG A 258 6.59 15.18 5.81
C ARG A 258 7.68 14.13 5.96
N GLY A 259 7.37 12.88 5.58
CA GLY A 259 8.31 11.76 5.49
C GLY A 259 9.02 11.69 4.13
N GLN A 260 10.01 10.82 4.05
CA GLN A 260 10.83 10.57 2.85
C GLN A 260 10.53 9.18 2.28
N GLY A 261 9.67 9.10 1.25
CA GLY A 261 9.20 7.83 0.69
C GLY A 261 10.33 6.94 0.15
N ASN A 262 11.29 7.50 -0.59
CA ASN A 262 12.41 6.70 -1.12
C ASN A 262 13.28 6.11 -0.01
N ARG A 263 13.54 6.89 1.05
CA ARG A 263 14.27 6.42 2.23
C ARG A 263 13.48 5.35 2.99
N GLU A 264 12.16 5.46 3.01
CA GLU A 264 11.29 4.46 3.60
C GLU A 264 11.40 3.12 2.85
N CYS A 265 11.36 3.13 1.52
CA CYS A 265 11.58 1.94 0.70
C CYS A 265 12.92 1.25 1.02
N ILE A 266 14.00 2.05 1.18
CA ILE A 266 15.32 1.51 1.57
C ILE A 266 15.28 0.92 2.98
N GLY A 267 14.66 1.60 3.94
CA GLY A 267 14.58 1.13 5.33
C GLY A 267 13.80 -0.17 5.47
N GLN A 268 12.66 -0.27 4.81
CA GLN A 268 11.86 -1.49 4.74
C GLN A 268 12.63 -2.63 4.04
N GLY A 269 13.30 -2.31 2.94
CA GLY A 269 14.11 -3.27 2.20
C GLY A 269 15.30 -3.81 3.01
N ILE A 270 16.02 -2.97 3.75
CA ILE A 270 17.09 -3.42 4.67
C ILE A 270 16.51 -4.34 5.75
N GLY A 271 15.36 -3.96 6.33
CA GLY A 271 14.69 -4.77 7.32
C GLY A 271 14.31 -6.16 6.80
N ASN A 272 13.69 -6.25 5.63
CA ASN A 272 13.30 -7.51 5.02
C ASN A 272 14.51 -8.33 4.57
N LEU A 273 15.53 -7.70 3.99
CA LEU A 273 16.76 -8.38 3.58
C LEU A 273 17.45 -9.07 4.77
N LEU A 274 17.68 -8.35 5.85
CA LEU A 274 18.28 -8.88 7.08
C LEU A 274 17.39 -9.96 7.70
N ASN A 275 16.08 -9.73 7.71
CA ASN A 275 15.12 -10.64 8.28
C ASN A 275 15.05 -11.98 7.51
N GLY A 276 15.16 -11.96 6.19
CA GLY A 276 15.23 -13.18 5.38
C GLY A 276 16.46 -14.04 5.73
N PHE A 277 17.60 -13.41 6.02
CA PHE A 277 18.81 -14.08 6.51
C PHE A 277 18.75 -14.45 8.00
N MET A 278 17.72 -14.08 8.70
CA MET A 278 17.47 -14.52 10.09
C MET A 278 16.31 -15.50 10.17
N GLY A 279 15.92 -16.12 9.05
CA GLY A 279 14.82 -17.07 9.00
C GLY A 279 13.45 -16.45 9.33
N GLY A 280 13.22 -15.19 8.96
CA GLY A 280 12.01 -14.46 9.24
C GLY A 280 11.08 -14.33 8.04
N THR A 281 9.80 -14.02 8.31
CA THR A 281 8.79 -13.70 7.28
C THR A 281 8.87 -12.24 6.86
N GLY A 282 8.36 -11.91 5.66
CA GLY A 282 8.30 -10.52 5.20
C GLY A 282 7.37 -9.65 6.03
N GLY A 283 7.63 -8.35 5.98
CA GLY A 283 6.80 -7.34 6.63
C GLY A 283 6.89 -5.97 5.99
N CYS A 284 6.13 -5.05 6.56
CA CYS A 284 6.02 -3.66 6.11
C CYS A 284 5.58 -2.74 7.25
N ALA A 285 5.36 -1.46 6.95
CA ALA A 285 4.77 -0.55 7.92
C ALA A 285 3.30 -0.89 8.14
N MET A 286 2.87 -0.84 9.39
CA MET A 286 1.53 -1.21 9.84
C MET A 286 0.72 0.03 10.19
N ILE A 287 -0.40 0.24 9.50
CA ILE A 287 -1.28 1.41 9.69
C ILE A 287 -1.78 1.50 11.13
N GLY A 288 -2.39 0.43 11.65
CA GLY A 288 -2.99 0.39 12.99
C GLY A 288 -1.98 0.73 14.08
N GLN A 289 -0.81 0.07 14.08
CA GLN A 289 0.26 0.27 15.06
C GLN A 289 0.89 1.65 14.98
N SER A 290 0.99 2.21 13.77
CA SER A 290 1.48 3.58 13.58
C SER A 290 0.50 4.60 14.17
N ILE A 291 -0.81 4.41 13.99
CA ILE A 291 -1.84 5.24 14.62
C ILE A 291 -1.75 5.12 16.16
N VAL A 292 -1.67 3.90 16.69
CA VAL A 292 -1.54 3.69 18.15
C VAL A 292 -0.29 4.38 18.70
N ASN A 293 0.84 4.31 18.00
CA ASN A 293 2.07 4.99 18.39
C ASN A 293 1.90 6.51 18.45
N ILE A 294 1.37 7.10 17.37
CA ILE A 294 1.18 8.56 17.28
C ILE A 294 0.17 9.06 18.32
N THR A 295 -0.95 8.34 18.51
CA THR A 295 -1.98 8.71 19.52
C THR A 295 -1.48 8.52 20.95
N SER A 296 -0.50 7.64 21.17
CA SER A 296 0.21 7.48 22.44
C SER A 296 1.38 8.46 22.62
N ASN A 297 1.50 9.48 21.77
CA ASN A 297 2.56 10.49 21.75
C ASN A 297 3.96 9.97 21.36
N GLY A 298 4.07 8.83 20.70
CA GLY A 298 5.30 8.34 20.07
C GLY A 298 5.47 8.98 18.68
N ARG A 299 6.32 9.97 18.54
CA ARG A 299 6.52 10.73 17.27
C ARG A 299 7.92 10.58 16.68
N GLY A 300 8.84 10.03 17.45
CA GLY A 300 10.25 9.88 17.09
C GLY A 300 10.61 8.47 16.63
N ARG A 301 11.89 8.29 16.30
CA ARG A 301 12.48 6.98 16.02
C ARG A 301 12.58 6.09 17.27
N LEU A 302 12.67 6.74 18.43
CA LEU A 302 12.83 6.05 19.72
C LEU A 302 11.61 5.19 20.06
N SER A 303 10.40 5.59 19.72
CA SER A 303 9.21 4.77 19.97
C SER A 303 9.24 3.47 19.16
N GLY A 304 9.65 3.52 17.88
CA GLY A 304 9.84 2.31 17.07
C GLY A 304 10.95 1.39 17.61
N ILE A 305 12.08 1.97 18.04
CA ILE A 305 13.16 1.20 18.69
C ILE A 305 12.66 0.59 20.01
N ALA A 306 11.94 1.36 20.83
CA ALA A 306 11.35 0.86 22.07
C ALA A 306 10.33 -0.26 21.81
N THR A 307 9.52 -0.16 20.76
CA THR A 307 8.62 -1.23 20.32
C THR A 307 9.39 -2.51 20.00
N ALA A 308 10.43 -2.43 19.16
CA ALA A 308 11.20 -3.60 18.78
C ALA A 308 11.92 -4.26 19.96
N LEU A 309 12.53 -3.46 20.86
CA LEU A 309 13.22 -3.98 22.06
C LEU A 309 12.24 -4.54 23.07
N SER A 310 11.06 -3.94 23.26
CA SER A 310 10.01 -4.47 24.14
C SER A 310 9.48 -5.79 23.60
N LEU A 311 9.24 -5.88 22.27
CA LEU A 311 8.81 -7.12 21.63
C LEU A 311 9.85 -8.22 21.79
N LEU A 312 11.14 -7.90 21.59
CA LEU A 312 12.24 -8.85 21.84
C LEU A 312 12.23 -9.34 23.30
N SER A 313 12.04 -8.42 24.25
CA SER A 313 11.93 -8.78 25.66
C SER A 313 10.75 -9.72 25.94
N PHE A 314 9.60 -9.48 25.31
CA PHE A 314 8.44 -10.38 25.43
C PHE A 314 8.71 -11.76 24.82
N VAL A 315 9.46 -11.85 23.73
CA VAL A 315 9.87 -13.13 23.14
C VAL A 315 10.83 -13.89 24.07
N LEU A 316 11.82 -13.20 24.62
CA LEU A 316 12.86 -13.83 25.47
C LEU A 316 12.32 -14.30 26.82
N PHE A 317 11.48 -13.50 27.46
CA PHE A 317 11.02 -13.74 28.84
C PHE A 317 9.55 -14.17 28.95
N GLY A 318 8.74 -13.86 27.92
CA GLY A 318 7.30 -14.09 27.91
C GLY A 318 6.83 -15.28 27.09
N SER A 319 7.73 -16.06 26.48
CA SER A 319 7.38 -17.16 25.57
C SER A 319 6.39 -18.15 26.18
N LYS A 320 6.57 -18.53 27.45
CA LYS A 320 5.64 -19.42 28.18
C LYS A 320 4.22 -18.84 28.33
N ILE A 321 4.10 -17.52 28.45
CA ILE A 321 2.81 -16.83 28.53
C ILE A 321 2.15 -16.82 27.16
N ILE A 322 2.92 -16.64 26.10
CA ILE A 322 2.44 -16.65 24.71
C ILE A 322 1.89 -18.05 24.36
N GLU A 323 2.54 -19.12 24.79
CA GLU A 323 2.14 -20.50 24.51
C GLU A 323 0.72 -20.84 25.01
N ILE A 324 0.29 -20.29 26.12
CA ILE A 324 -1.02 -20.60 26.73
C ILE A 324 -2.18 -19.80 26.12
N ILE A 325 -1.92 -18.85 25.23
CA ILE A 325 -2.97 -18.05 24.58
C ILE A 325 -3.84 -18.97 23.72
N PRO A 326 -5.17 -19.00 23.92
CA PRO A 326 -6.07 -19.80 23.10
C PRO A 326 -6.22 -19.20 21.70
N LEU A 327 -6.36 -20.03 20.67
CA LEU A 327 -6.59 -19.57 19.29
C LEU A 327 -7.84 -18.70 19.20
N ALA A 328 -8.86 -18.97 20.00
CA ALA A 328 -10.08 -18.17 20.08
C ALA A 328 -9.82 -16.69 20.39
N ALA A 329 -8.88 -16.38 21.30
CA ALA A 329 -8.51 -15.01 21.61
C ALA A 329 -7.88 -14.30 20.42
N LEU A 330 -6.97 -14.98 19.71
CA LEU A 330 -6.29 -14.43 18.53
C LEU A 330 -7.26 -14.21 17.37
N VAL A 331 -8.16 -15.16 17.11
CA VAL A 331 -9.21 -15.03 16.10
C VAL A 331 -10.14 -13.86 16.40
N GLY A 332 -10.52 -13.69 17.70
CA GLY A 332 -11.35 -12.56 18.12
C GLY A 332 -10.68 -11.20 17.88
N VAL A 333 -9.39 -11.08 18.20
CA VAL A 333 -8.60 -9.87 17.88
C VAL A 333 -8.53 -9.66 16.38
N MET A 334 -8.27 -10.70 15.59
CA MET A 334 -8.16 -10.59 14.13
C MET A 334 -9.48 -10.21 13.47
N PHE A 335 -10.62 -10.68 13.95
CA PHE A 335 -11.92 -10.22 13.46
C PHE A 335 -12.15 -8.74 13.74
N MET A 336 -11.66 -8.22 14.86
CA MET A 336 -11.68 -6.77 15.10
C MET A 336 -10.78 -6.03 14.13
N VAL A 337 -9.57 -6.52 13.87
CA VAL A 337 -8.65 -5.95 12.83
C VAL A 337 -9.33 -5.95 11.46
N VAL A 338 -10.02 -7.03 11.07
CA VAL A 338 -10.80 -7.09 9.81
C VAL A 338 -11.86 -6.00 9.76
N ILE A 339 -12.62 -5.82 10.85
CA ILE A 339 -13.67 -4.79 10.93
C ILE A 339 -13.06 -3.38 10.81
N GLU A 340 -11.93 -3.13 11.45
CA GLU A 340 -11.24 -1.83 11.42
C GLU A 340 -10.55 -1.56 10.09
N THR A 341 -10.01 -2.60 9.45
CA THR A 341 -9.36 -2.51 8.13
C THR A 341 -10.35 -2.28 7.01
N PHE A 342 -11.54 -2.88 7.08
CA PHE A 342 -12.55 -2.73 6.05
C PHE A 342 -13.04 -1.28 5.93
N ALA A 343 -12.93 -0.69 4.75
CA ALA A 343 -13.34 0.68 4.49
C ALA A 343 -14.88 0.79 4.35
N TRP A 344 -15.61 0.76 5.46
CA TRP A 344 -17.08 0.77 5.52
C TRP A 344 -17.72 1.94 4.77
N ASP A 345 -17.05 3.08 4.71
CA ASP A 345 -17.53 4.24 3.97
C ASP A 345 -17.56 3.99 2.46
N SER A 346 -16.78 3.04 1.95
CA SER A 346 -16.83 2.65 0.55
C SER A 346 -18.20 2.08 0.13
N LEU A 347 -18.94 1.46 1.06
CA LEU A 347 -20.28 0.95 0.82
C LEU A 347 -21.35 2.07 0.73
N LYS A 348 -21.07 3.24 1.33
CA LYS A 348 -21.99 4.40 1.34
C LYS A 348 -21.77 5.34 0.14
N LEU A 349 -20.77 5.05 -0.69
CA LEU A 349 -20.37 5.93 -1.80
C LEU A 349 -21.38 5.97 -2.98
N GLY A 350 -22.34 5.05 -3.05
CA GLY A 350 -23.21 4.78 -4.20
C GLY A 350 -23.99 5.96 -4.82
N LYS A 351 -24.07 7.13 -4.13
CA LYS A 351 -24.69 8.37 -4.66
C LYS A 351 -23.77 9.59 -4.59
N LYS A 352 -22.59 9.47 -3.98
CA LYS A 352 -21.69 10.59 -3.70
C LYS A 352 -20.42 10.59 -4.58
N VAL A 353 -20.15 9.49 -5.28
CA VAL A 353 -18.92 9.26 -6.04
C VAL A 353 -19.29 8.78 -7.45
N PRO A 354 -18.50 9.10 -8.47
CA PRO A 354 -18.70 8.61 -9.82
C PRO A 354 -18.82 7.08 -9.87
N THR A 355 -19.76 6.55 -10.64
CA THR A 355 -20.00 5.11 -10.78
C THR A 355 -18.75 4.32 -11.19
N LYS A 356 -17.86 4.95 -11.96
CA LYS A 356 -16.57 4.39 -12.37
C LYS A 356 -15.65 4.05 -11.18
N ASP A 357 -15.63 4.91 -10.14
CA ASP A 357 -14.80 4.67 -8.96
C ASP A 357 -15.32 3.47 -8.16
N ILE A 358 -16.64 3.31 -8.09
CA ILE A 358 -17.27 2.12 -7.47
C ILE A 358 -16.91 0.85 -8.22
N ILE A 359 -16.90 0.90 -9.56
CA ILE A 359 -16.51 -0.24 -10.40
C ILE A 359 -15.03 -0.60 -10.15
N ILE A 360 -14.13 0.39 -10.04
CA ILE A 360 -12.72 0.15 -9.73
C ILE A 360 -12.58 -0.50 -8.36
N ILE A 361 -13.25 0.02 -7.33
CA ILE A 361 -13.23 -0.56 -5.97
C ILE A 361 -13.65 -2.03 -6.00
N LEU A 362 -14.75 -2.33 -6.71
CA LEU A 362 -15.28 -3.68 -6.80
C LEU A 362 -14.33 -4.63 -7.54
N ILE A 363 -13.81 -4.21 -8.71
CA ILE A 363 -12.87 -5.00 -9.51
C ILE A 363 -11.61 -5.32 -8.69
N VAL A 364 -11.02 -4.30 -8.07
CA VAL A 364 -9.80 -4.46 -7.25
C VAL A 364 -10.07 -5.38 -6.07
N ALA A 365 -11.18 -5.21 -5.33
CA ALA A 365 -11.52 -6.07 -4.20
C ALA A 365 -11.74 -7.54 -4.64
N VAL A 366 -12.45 -7.77 -5.74
CA VAL A 366 -12.69 -9.12 -6.28
C VAL A 366 -11.39 -9.79 -6.72
N ILE A 367 -10.52 -9.07 -7.45
CA ILE A 367 -9.23 -9.62 -7.89
C ILE A 367 -8.34 -9.91 -6.67
N THR A 368 -8.33 -9.04 -5.65
CA THR A 368 -7.59 -9.26 -4.41
C THR A 368 -8.00 -10.56 -3.71
N VAL A 369 -9.29 -10.87 -3.69
CA VAL A 369 -9.82 -12.07 -3.03
C VAL A 369 -9.61 -13.34 -3.86
N LEU A 370 -9.74 -13.25 -5.19
CA LEU A 370 -9.73 -14.43 -6.07
C LEU A 370 -8.33 -14.80 -6.60
N HIS A 371 -7.43 -13.83 -6.71
CA HIS A 371 -6.11 -14.03 -7.32
C HIS A 371 -4.97 -13.57 -6.42
N ASP A 372 -4.59 -12.31 -6.56
CA ASP A 372 -3.36 -11.78 -5.99
C ASP A 372 -3.50 -10.29 -5.67
N LEU A 373 -2.98 -9.88 -4.50
CA LEU A 373 -3.04 -8.51 -4.02
C LEU A 373 -2.29 -7.52 -4.93
N ALA A 374 -1.10 -7.89 -5.42
CA ALA A 374 -0.31 -6.99 -6.27
C ALA A 374 -0.95 -6.85 -7.66
N LEU A 375 -1.41 -7.95 -8.24
CA LEU A 375 -2.11 -7.95 -9.52
C LEU A 375 -3.36 -7.07 -9.47
N ALA A 376 -4.12 -7.14 -8.37
CA ALA A 376 -5.30 -6.31 -8.17
C ALA A 376 -4.98 -4.81 -8.21
N VAL A 377 -3.91 -4.38 -7.53
CA VAL A 377 -3.48 -2.97 -7.51
C VAL A 377 -3.01 -2.54 -8.89
N ILE A 378 -2.18 -3.33 -9.57
CA ILE A 378 -1.68 -3.02 -10.91
C ILE A 378 -2.84 -2.85 -11.90
N ILE A 379 -3.77 -3.79 -11.93
CA ILE A 379 -4.96 -3.71 -12.80
C ILE A 379 -5.80 -2.49 -12.44
N GLY A 380 -6.02 -2.23 -11.14
CA GLY A 380 -6.77 -1.08 -10.67
C GLY A 380 -6.16 0.25 -11.12
N VAL A 381 -4.83 0.39 -11.00
CA VAL A 381 -4.09 1.58 -11.47
C VAL A 381 -4.21 1.73 -12.98
N ILE A 382 -4.03 0.65 -13.76
CA ILE A 382 -4.15 0.67 -15.23
C ILE A 382 -5.56 1.11 -15.63
N ILE A 383 -6.60 0.49 -15.07
CA ILE A 383 -8.00 0.84 -15.38
C ILE A 383 -8.28 2.30 -15.03
N SER A 384 -7.84 2.75 -13.85
CA SER A 384 -8.02 4.14 -13.41
C SER A 384 -7.32 5.13 -14.31
N ALA A 385 -6.07 4.83 -14.73
CA ALA A 385 -5.31 5.65 -15.67
C ALA A 385 -5.99 5.73 -17.06
N LEU A 386 -6.50 4.61 -17.56
CA LEU A 386 -7.23 4.57 -18.83
C LEU A 386 -8.54 5.38 -18.75
N ILE A 387 -9.30 5.26 -17.67
CA ILE A 387 -10.53 6.06 -17.47
C ILE A 387 -10.18 7.54 -17.40
N PHE A 388 -9.13 7.91 -16.67
CA PHE A 388 -8.68 9.29 -16.56
C PHE A 388 -8.25 9.85 -17.94
N ALA A 389 -7.44 9.10 -18.69
CA ALA A 389 -7.02 9.48 -20.04
C ALA A 389 -8.21 9.66 -20.98
N TRP A 390 -9.18 8.74 -20.95
CA TRP A 390 -10.41 8.83 -21.72
C TRP A 390 -11.24 10.08 -21.40
N GLU A 391 -11.41 10.40 -20.12
CA GLU A 391 -12.17 11.58 -19.70
C GLU A 391 -11.48 12.90 -20.04
N LYS A 392 -10.16 12.92 -19.91
CA LYS A 392 -9.37 14.11 -20.30
C LYS A 392 -9.36 14.28 -21.81
N GLY A 393 -9.28 13.18 -22.57
CA GLY A 393 -9.32 13.21 -24.04
C GLY A 393 -10.63 13.82 -24.60
N LYS A 394 -11.75 13.56 -23.93
CA LYS A 394 -13.05 14.13 -24.35
C LYS A 394 -13.22 15.61 -24.06
N ARG A 395 -12.35 16.23 -23.28
CA ARG A 395 -12.51 17.63 -22.83
C ARG A 395 -11.77 18.64 -23.70
N ILE A 396 -11.09 18.21 -24.78
CA ILE A 396 -10.52 19.18 -25.70
C ILE A 396 -11.64 19.88 -26.47
N SER A 397 -11.59 21.20 -26.47
CA SER A 397 -12.55 22.05 -27.18
C SER A 397 -11.86 23.31 -27.70
N ALA A 398 -12.49 24.05 -28.60
CA ALA A 398 -12.00 25.34 -29.02
C ALA A 398 -13.09 26.40 -28.99
N ARG A 399 -12.72 27.60 -28.53
CA ARG A 399 -13.53 28.80 -28.73
C ARG A 399 -13.06 29.45 -30.04
N ILE A 400 -14.03 29.73 -30.90
CA ILE A 400 -13.74 30.31 -32.19
C ILE A 400 -13.94 31.84 -32.13
N GLU A 401 -12.94 32.60 -32.54
CA GLU A 401 -12.99 34.05 -32.63
C GLU A 401 -12.59 34.46 -34.06
N ILE A 402 -13.25 35.48 -34.60
CA ILE A 402 -12.88 36.07 -35.91
C ILE A 402 -12.29 37.44 -35.62
N ARG A 403 -11.07 37.69 -36.10
CA ARG A 403 -10.39 38.98 -35.99
C ARG A 403 -10.97 40.00 -36.98
N GLU A 404 -10.70 41.27 -36.75
CA GLU A 404 -11.09 42.34 -37.62
C GLU A 404 -10.53 42.25 -39.06
N ASP A 405 -9.37 41.59 -39.22
CA ASP A 405 -8.73 41.29 -40.48
C ASP A 405 -9.31 40.07 -41.21
N GLY A 406 -10.32 39.40 -40.61
CA GLY A 406 -10.99 38.23 -41.18
C GLY A 406 -10.29 36.91 -40.86
N ALA A 407 -9.17 36.89 -40.11
CA ALA A 407 -8.50 35.68 -39.67
C ALA A 407 -9.31 34.97 -38.58
N LYS A 408 -9.32 33.63 -38.59
CA LYS A 408 -10.03 32.81 -37.61
C LYS A 408 -9.07 32.27 -36.56
N ILE A 409 -9.41 32.43 -35.30
CA ILE A 409 -8.65 31.95 -34.13
C ILE A 409 -9.40 30.83 -33.46
N TYR A 410 -8.77 29.67 -33.34
CA TYR A 410 -9.21 28.54 -32.52
C TYR A 410 -8.45 28.57 -31.19
N ARG A 411 -9.08 29.09 -30.12
CA ARG A 411 -8.52 29.06 -28.77
C ARG A 411 -8.83 27.72 -28.16
N LEU A 412 -7.82 26.89 -28.03
CA LEU A 412 -7.94 25.57 -27.48
C LEU A 412 -8.09 25.62 -25.95
N ASP A 413 -8.93 24.74 -25.41
CA ASP A 413 -9.09 24.48 -23.98
C ASP A 413 -8.99 22.97 -23.73
N GLY A 414 -8.07 22.57 -22.86
CA GLY A 414 -7.80 21.17 -22.54
C GLY A 414 -6.48 20.64 -23.15
N PRO A 415 -5.96 19.54 -22.63
CA PRO A 415 -4.67 18.98 -23.05
C PRO A 415 -4.78 18.27 -24.40
N LEU A 416 -3.75 18.46 -25.25
CA LEU A 416 -3.58 17.73 -26.50
C LEU A 416 -2.58 16.60 -26.32
N PHE A 417 -3.06 15.35 -26.43
CA PHE A 417 -2.30 14.11 -26.27
C PHE A 417 -2.98 12.95 -27.01
N PHE A 418 -2.42 11.74 -26.97
CA PHE A 418 -2.97 10.59 -27.71
C PHE A 418 -4.48 10.38 -27.55
N GLY A 419 -5.02 10.63 -26.35
CA GLY A 419 -6.45 10.44 -26.05
C GLY A 419 -7.36 11.53 -26.62
N SER A 420 -6.84 12.71 -26.94
CA SER A 420 -7.58 13.86 -27.51
C SER A 420 -7.29 14.12 -28.98
N ALA A 421 -6.30 13.45 -29.57
CA ALA A 421 -5.83 13.69 -30.93
C ALA A 421 -6.94 13.57 -32.01
N VAL A 422 -7.86 12.62 -31.85
CA VAL A 422 -9.00 12.45 -32.76
C VAL A 422 -9.98 13.61 -32.60
N SER A 423 -10.42 13.92 -31.38
CA SER A 423 -11.35 15.01 -31.11
C SER A 423 -10.77 16.37 -31.49
N PHE A 424 -9.44 16.57 -31.37
CA PHE A 424 -8.76 17.76 -31.82
C PHE A 424 -8.94 17.96 -33.35
N LYS A 425 -8.73 16.90 -34.14
CA LYS A 425 -8.89 16.98 -35.61
C LYS A 425 -10.32 17.31 -36.04
N GLU A 426 -11.32 16.93 -35.26
CA GLU A 426 -12.74 17.19 -35.55
C GLU A 426 -13.18 18.63 -35.25
N ILE A 427 -12.36 19.41 -34.51
CA ILE A 427 -12.65 20.81 -34.20
C ILE A 427 -12.59 21.71 -35.42
N PHE A 428 -11.73 21.38 -36.39
CA PHE A 428 -11.39 22.24 -37.52
C PHE A 428 -12.27 21.99 -38.74
N THR A 429 -12.59 23.08 -39.47
CA THR A 429 -13.36 23.05 -40.71
C THR A 429 -12.55 23.60 -41.89
N PRO A 430 -11.50 22.89 -42.39
CA PRO A 430 -10.54 23.44 -43.35
C PRO A 430 -11.17 24.03 -44.62
N LYS A 431 -12.27 23.45 -45.10
CA LYS A 431 -12.95 23.93 -46.32
C LYS A 431 -13.66 25.27 -46.12
N GLU A 432 -14.21 25.53 -44.94
CA GLU A 432 -15.01 26.72 -44.61
C GLU A 432 -14.18 27.85 -44.02
N ASP A 433 -12.99 27.56 -43.52
CA ASP A 433 -12.13 28.51 -42.83
C ASP A 433 -11.46 29.51 -43.81
N PRO A 434 -11.09 30.71 -43.35
CA PRO A 434 -10.39 31.72 -44.14
C PRO A 434 -8.96 31.26 -44.52
N LYS A 435 -8.26 32.10 -45.32
CA LYS A 435 -6.88 31.79 -45.72
C LYS A 435 -5.87 31.77 -44.60
N GLU A 436 -6.10 32.57 -43.53
CA GLU A 436 -5.27 32.63 -42.33
C GLU A 436 -6.03 32.12 -41.14
N VAL A 437 -5.47 31.12 -40.48
CA VAL A 437 -6.01 30.48 -39.28
C VAL A 437 -4.96 30.46 -38.17
N TYR A 438 -5.37 30.78 -36.97
CA TYR A 438 -4.53 30.73 -35.78
C TYR A 438 -5.04 29.66 -34.82
N ILE A 439 -4.12 28.84 -34.27
CA ILE A 439 -4.39 27.90 -33.19
C ILE A 439 -3.70 28.42 -31.93
N ASP A 440 -4.48 28.79 -30.95
CA ASP A 440 -4.00 29.40 -29.70
C ASP A 440 -3.96 28.34 -28.57
N PHE A 441 -2.77 28.06 -28.10
CA PHE A 441 -2.47 27.09 -27.03
C PHE A 441 -2.40 27.71 -25.63
N ALA A 442 -2.84 28.95 -25.41
CA ALA A 442 -2.77 29.61 -24.11
C ALA A 442 -3.41 28.82 -22.95
N ASN A 443 -4.41 27.98 -23.24
CA ASN A 443 -5.08 27.09 -22.27
C ASN A 443 -4.96 25.62 -22.66
N SER A 444 -3.97 25.28 -23.50
CA SER A 444 -3.73 23.93 -24.00
C SER A 444 -2.25 23.59 -23.96
N HIS A 445 -1.92 22.30 -23.90
CA HIS A 445 -0.56 21.83 -23.83
C HIS A 445 -0.37 20.62 -24.74
N ILE A 446 0.74 20.62 -25.50
CA ILE A 446 1.17 19.51 -26.36
C ILE A 446 1.95 18.54 -25.48
N SER A 447 1.45 17.32 -25.29
CA SER A 447 1.99 16.40 -24.26
C SER A 447 2.79 15.22 -24.84
N ASP A 448 2.53 14.82 -26.09
CA ASP A 448 3.15 13.63 -26.68
C ASP A 448 3.27 13.69 -28.20
N HIS A 449 3.90 12.67 -28.79
CA HIS A 449 4.08 12.55 -30.23
C HIS A 449 2.76 12.47 -31.01
N SER A 450 1.71 11.85 -30.44
CA SER A 450 0.40 11.78 -31.10
C SER A 450 -0.25 13.15 -31.26
N ALA A 451 0.02 14.06 -30.32
CA ALA A 451 -0.40 15.46 -30.42
C ALA A 451 0.28 16.18 -31.56
N ILE A 452 1.60 15.96 -31.74
CA ILE A 452 2.38 16.53 -32.86
C ILE A 452 1.82 16.02 -34.19
N GLU A 453 1.61 14.73 -34.32
CA GLU A 453 1.02 14.12 -35.52
C GLU A 453 -0.40 14.65 -35.82
N ALA A 454 -1.18 14.93 -34.79
CA ALA A 454 -2.51 15.52 -34.98
C ALA A 454 -2.43 16.97 -35.52
N ILE A 455 -1.49 17.78 -35.00
CA ILE A 455 -1.22 19.14 -35.50
C ILE A 455 -0.73 19.07 -36.94
N ASN A 456 0.23 18.20 -37.24
CA ASN A 456 0.79 18.02 -38.57
C ASN A 456 -0.29 17.65 -39.61
N ALA A 457 -1.12 16.65 -39.28
CA ALA A 457 -2.22 16.23 -40.17
C ALA A 457 -3.25 17.34 -40.44
N ILE A 458 -3.45 18.27 -39.50
CA ILE A 458 -4.30 19.43 -39.72
C ILE A 458 -3.57 20.47 -40.59
N THR A 459 -2.29 20.73 -40.32
CA THR A 459 -1.48 21.67 -41.07
C THR A 459 -1.37 21.26 -42.56
N GLU A 460 -1.17 19.98 -42.85
CA GLU A 460 -1.18 19.42 -44.20
C GLU A 460 -2.52 19.68 -44.91
N LYS A 461 -3.65 19.37 -44.26
CA LYS A 461 -4.99 19.60 -44.85
C LYS A 461 -5.25 21.05 -45.21
N TYR A 462 -4.76 22.01 -44.41
CA TYR A 462 -4.91 23.44 -44.73
C TYR A 462 -3.94 23.84 -45.87
N SER A 463 -2.72 23.32 -45.84
CA SER A 463 -1.72 23.57 -46.88
C SER A 463 -2.20 23.07 -48.27
N GLU A 464 -2.81 21.88 -48.36
CA GLU A 464 -3.43 21.35 -49.58
C GLU A 464 -4.53 22.26 -50.12
N LEU A 465 -5.21 23.04 -49.28
CA LEU A 465 -6.21 24.02 -49.66
C LEU A 465 -5.65 25.42 -49.90
N GLY A 466 -4.32 25.58 -49.85
CA GLY A 466 -3.63 26.86 -50.01
C GLY A 466 -3.89 27.83 -48.87
N LYS A 467 -4.16 27.34 -47.68
CA LYS A 467 -4.42 28.10 -46.47
C LYS A 467 -3.28 27.94 -45.46
N LYS A 468 -3.06 28.96 -44.62
CA LYS A 468 -1.94 28.99 -43.69
C LYS A 468 -2.43 28.84 -42.22
N ILE A 469 -1.78 27.95 -41.44
CA ILE A 469 -1.96 27.82 -40.01
C ILE A 469 -0.80 28.48 -39.27
N ASN A 470 -1.14 29.23 -38.20
CA ASN A 470 -0.18 29.84 -37.30
C ASN A 470 -0.45 29.35 -35.88
N LEU A 471 0.60 28.88 -35.17
CA LEU A 471 0.50 28.42 -33.77
C LEU A 471 0.92 29.55 -32.82
N LYS A 472 0.13 29.79 -31.77
CA LYS A 472 0.36 30.83 -30.75
C LYS A 472 0.44 30.28 -29.32
N HIS A 473 1.13 31.01 -28.43
CA HIS A 473 1.24 30.74 -27.00
C HIS A 473 1.74 29.33 -26.68
N LEU A 474 2.78 28.90 -27.39
CA LEU A 474 3.42 27.60 -27.14
C LEU A 474 4.32 27.67 -25.90
N SER A 475 4.15 26.73 -24.94
CA SER A 475 5.05 26.62 -23.79
C SER A 475 6.46 26.21 -24.20
N PRO A 476 7.51 26.49 -23.39
CA PRO A 476 8.86 26.05 -23.67
C PRO A 476 8.97 24.54 -23.92
N ASP A 477 8.21 23.73 -23.19
CA ASP A 477 8.19 22.26 -23.36
C ASP A 477 7.54 21.86 -24.69
N CYS A 478 6.44 22.53 -25.09
CA CYS A 478 5.84 22.34 -26.39
C CYS A 478 6.79 22.70 -27.53
N LEU A 479 7.57 23.78 -27.34
CA LEU A 479 8.58 24.20 -28.33
C LEU A 479 9.69 23.16 -28.49
N VAL A 480 10.15 22.53 -27.40
CA VAL A 480 11.15 21.45 -27.45
C VAL A 480 10.60 20.24 -28.21
N LEU A 481 9.35 19.86 -27.95
CA LEU A 481 8.70 18.76 -28.66
C LEU A 481 8.55 19.05 -30.15
N LEU A 482 8.15 20.27 -30.51
CA LEU A 482 8.01 20.71 -31.89
C LEU A 482 9.35 20.86 -32.62
N LYS A 483 10.41 21.37 -31.93
CA LYS A 483 11.76 21.45 -32.51
C LYS A 483 12.35 20.09 -32.86
N ASN A 484 12.02 19.06 -32.13
CA ASN A 484 12.41 17.69 -32.45
C ASN A 484 11.65 17.14 -33.70
N ALA A 485 10.62 17.84 -34.13
CA ALA A 485 9.78 17.54 -35.32
C ALA A 485 9.91 18.57 -36.45
N GLU A 486 10.98 19.36 -36.47
CA GLU A 486 11.19 20.53 -37.35
C GLU A 486 11.11 20.25 -38.88
N GLU A 487 11.21 19.01 -39.32
CA GLU A 487 11.00 18.67 -40.73
C GLU A 487 9.52 18.72 -41.17
N ILE A 488 8.60 18.86 -40.24
CA ILE A 488 7.16 18.60 -40.44
C ILE A 488 6.28 19.84 -40.18
N ILE A 489 6.70 20.80 -39.32
CA ILE A 489 5.82 21.88 -38.84
C ILE A 489 6.49 23.24 -38.95
N GLU A 490 5.87 24.17 -39.67
CA GLU A 490 6.21 25.61 -39.64
C GLU A 490 5.52 26.28 -38.43
N VAL A 491 6.30 26.74 -37.45
CA VAL A 491 5.80 27.55 -36.33
C VAL A 491 6.05 29.02 -36.63
N ASN A 492 4.99 29.78 -36.83
CA ASN A 492 5.08 31.14 -37.32
C ASN A 492 5.06 32.23 -36.24
N VAL A 493 4.53 31.93 -35.05
CA VAL A 493 4.37 32.90 -33.96
C VAL A 493 4.70 32.27 -32.61
N PHE A 494 5.69 32.85 -31.92
CA PHE A 494 6.10 32.48 -30.54
C PHE A 494 5.70 33.62 -29.63
N GLU A 495 4.80 33.36 -28.70
CA GLU A 495 4.39 34.26 -27.60
C GLU A 495 4.43 33.51 -26.28
N ASP A 496 4.74 34.19 -25.19
CA ASP A 496 4.76 33.56 -23.88
C ASP A 496 3.36 33.02 -23.49
N PRO A 497 3.26 31.79 -22.97
CA PRO A 497 2.01 31.24 -22.54
C PRO A 497 1.52 31.92 -21.24
N LYS A 498 0.20 32.05 -21.09
CA LYS A 498 -0.43 32.58 -19.86
C LYS A 498 -0.49 31.60 -18.71
N TYR A 499 -0.10 30.35 -18.89
CA TYR A 499 -0.10 29.31 -17.86
C TYR A 499 1.33 28.90 -17.49
N HIS A 500 1.49 28.48 -16.24
CA HIS A 500 2.76 27.92 -15.77
C HIS A 500 2.55 26.43 -15.45
N VAL A 501 3.48 25.60 -15.91
CA VAL A 501 3.53 24.18 -15.52
C VAL A 501 4.10 24.10 -14.10
N ALA A 502 3.43 23.37 -13.20
CA ALA A 502 3.95 23.15 -11.86
C ALA A 502 5.25 22.35 -11.92
N ASP A 503 6.32 22.91 -11.35
CA ASP A 503 7.60 22.22 -11.25
C ASP A 503 7.54 21.14 -10.17
N ASP A 504 7.85 19.89 -10.52
CA ASP A 504 7.88 18.76 -9.59
C ASP A 504 9.24 18.64 -8.88
N SER A 505 9.76 19.77 -8.41
CA SER A 505 11.02 19.83 -7.65
C SER A 505 10.97 19.15 -6.28
N LEU A 506 9.81 18.62 -5.87
CA LEU A 506 9.57 17.96 -4.59
C LEU A 506 9.56 16.42 -4.68
N ALA A 507 9.93 15.85 -5.83
CA ALA A 507 9.99 14.39 -6.00
C ALA A 507 11.19 13.74 -5.28
#